data_eeec6ab289c50daeac324cca53074a9a
#
_entry.id   eeec6ab289c50daeac324cca53074a9a
#
_cell.length_a   1.000
_cell.length_b   1.000
_cell.length_c   1.000
_cell.angle_alpha   90.00
_cell.angle_beta   90.00
_cell.angle_gamma   90.00
#
_symmetry.space_group_name_H-M   'P 1'
#
loop_
_entity.id
_entity.type
_entity.pdbx_description
1 polymer ?
#
loop_
_entity_poly.entity_id
_entity_poly.type
_entity_poly.pdbx_seq_one_letter_code
_entity_poly.pdbx_strand_id
1 'polypeptide(L)'
;YIFSASFDSGDNSQWDSEQDTGTLLDFPSWRTLAAIPGAATPYRGGYCMRITPGDTNAHTVTEADLNIADTATAWLRFALFISNNFAATADDIFNIYEWQSTGPVVEACISLQITAATDIVDIGIADGTEVSSGFTQISKGVWHQIEALCTCDVAAGSDGILELYVDGIQVQRVTGFNFAAAITDGVLGTLNTLSTTNAGYHL
;
A
#
# COMPACT_ATOMS: atom_id res chain seq x y z
N TYR A 1 -7.91 18.45 -0.48
CA TYR A 1 -8.52 17.43 -1.37
C TYR A 1 -8.82 16.18 -0.54
N ILE A 2 -10.01 15.62 -0.71
CA ILE A 2 -10.38 14.34 -0.12
C ILE A 2 -10.81 13.43 -1.26
N PHE A 3 -9.97 12.46 -1.58
CA PHE A 3 -10.35 11.34 -2.43
C PHE A 3 -10.88 10.21 -1.55
N SER A 4 -11.98 9.62 -1.93
CA SER A 4 -12.55 8.45 -1.28
C SER A 4 -12.98 7.48 -2.37
N ALA A 5 -12.32 6.36 -2.43
CA ALA A 5 -12.71 5.25 -3.28
C ALA A 5 -13.09 4.04 -2.43
N SER A 6 -14.02 3.27 -2.94
CA SER A 6 -14.34 1.94 -2.46
C SER A 6 -14.34 0.97 -3.64
N PHE A 7 -14.30 -0.31 -3.35
CA PHE A 7 -14.46 -1.34 -4.39
C PHE A 7 -15.87 -1.93 -4.38
N ASP A 8 -16.86 -1.18 -3.87
CA ASP A 8 -18.26 -1.64 -3.75
C ASP A 8 -18.96 -1.89 -5.08
N SER A 9 -18.46 -1.28 -6.17
CA SER A 9 -18.88 -1.61 -7.55
C SER A 9 -18.42 -3.00 -8.00
N GLY A 10 -17.43 -3.57 -7.34
CA GLY A 10 -16.79 -4.83 -7.74
C GLY A 10 -15.75 -4.66 -8.86
N ASP A 11 -15.25 -3.45 -9.02
CA ASP A 11 -14.25 -3.07 -10.01
C ASP A 11 -13.43 -1.86 -9.53
N ASN A 12 -12.55 -1.36 -10.38
CA ASN A 12 -11.71 -0.19 -10.16
C ASN A 12 -12.29 1.12 -10.72
N SER A 13 -13.57 1.18 -11.02
CA SER A 13 -14.19 2.31 -11.75
C SER A 13 -14.10 3.67 -11.05
N GLN A 14 -13.71 3.70 -9.78
CA GLN A 14 -13.47 4.91 -8.99
C GLN A 14 -12.01 5.39 -9.03
N TRP A 15 -11.15 4.66 -9.72
CA TRP A 15 -9.73 4.97 -9.90
C TRP A 15 -9.47 5.37 -11.35
N ASP A 16 -8.47 6.22 -11.58
CA ASP A 16 -8.18 6.73 -12.93
C ASP A 16 -7.55 5.68 -13.83
N SER A 17 -6.75 4.80 -13.29
CA SER A 17 -6.13 3.74 -14.07
C SER A 17 -5.82 2.49 -13.25
N GLU A 18 -5.60 1.40 -13.97
CA GLU A 18 -5.18 0.10 -13.45
C GLU A 18 -3.98 -0.40 -14.24
N GLN A 19 -3.04 -1.01 -13.54
CA GLN A 19 -1.98 -1.82 -14.14
C GLN A 19 -2.09 -3.24 -13.60
N ASP A 20 -2.44 -4.19 -14.46
CA ASP A 20 -2.49 -5.60 -14.13
C ASP A 20 -1.96 -6.45 -15.28
N THR A 21 -0.77 -7.03 -15.09
CA THR A 21 -0.16 -7.94 -16.04
C THR A 21 -0.32 -9.36 -15.52
N GLY A 22 -1.15 -10.15 -16.18
CA GLY A 22 -1.32 -11.57 -15.81
C GLY A 22 -2.56 -11.88 -14.97
N THR A 23 -3.46 -10.91 -14.77
CA THR A 23 -4.73 -11.09 -14.02
C THR A 23 -4.55 -11.53 -12.56
N LEU A 24 -3.58 -10.93 -11.88
CA LEU A 24 -3.29 -11.21 -10.47
C LEU A 24 -3.98 -10.20 -9.53
N LEU A 25 -4.52 -9.11 -10.08
CA LEU A 25 -5.36 -8.16 -9.40
C LEU A 25 -6.83 -8.48 -9.72
N ASP A 26 -7.66 -8.65 -8.71
CA ASP A 26 -9.10 -8.86 -8.87
C ASP A 26 -9.91 -8.21 -7.75
N PHE A 27 -11.22 -8.17 -7.92
CA PHE A 27 -12.15 -7.52 -7.00
C PHE A 27 -13.18 -8.52 -6.46
N PRO A 28 -12.76 -9.47 -5.61
CA PRO A 28 -13.64 -10.53 -5.12
C PRO A 28 -14.73 -9.98 -4.19
N SER A 29 -15.93 -10.52 -4.32
CA SER A 29 -16.99 -10.31 -3.34
C SER A 29 -16.76 -11.12 -2.06
N TRP A 30 -17.41 -10.73 -0.97
CA TRP A 30 -17.38 -11.49 0.28
C TRP A 30 -17.79 -12.96 0.09
N ARG A 31 -18.68 -13.25 -0.87
CA ARG A 31 -19.10 -14.63 -1.16
C ARG A 31 -17.99 -15.44 -1.80
N THR A 32 -17.23 -14.80 -2.69
CA THR A 32 -16.07 -15.44 -3.33
C THR A 32 -14.99 -15.71 -2.31
N LEU A 33 -14.70 -14.73 -1.45
CA LEU A 33 -13.70 -14.87 -0.39
C LEU A 33 -14.09 -15.93 0.65
N ALA A 34 -15.36 -15.97 1.07
CA ALA A 34 -15.85 -16.96 2.05
C ALA A 34 -15.71 -18.42 1.56
N ALA A 35 -15.59 -18.65 0.26
CA ALA A 35 -15.35 -19.98 -0.31
C ALA A 35 -13.88 -20.41 -0.26
N ILE A 36 -12.96 -19.49 0.09
CA ILE A 36 -11.51 -19.77 0.17
C ILE A 36 -11.17 -20.02 1.65
N PRO A 37 -10.64 -21.19 2.02
CA PRO A 37 -10.25 -21.46 3.39
C PRO A 37 -9.24 -20.44 3.93
N GLY A 38 -9.55 -19.83 5.08
CA GLY A 38 -8.71 -18.80 5.69
C GLY A 38 -8.81 -17.41 5.08
N ALA A 39 -9.73 -17.22 4.14
CA ALA A 39 -10.00 -15.91 3.57
C ALA A 39 -10.80 -15.03 4.54
N ALA A 40 -10.51 -13.74 4.51
CA ALA A 40 -11.31 -12.73 5.19
C ALA A 40 -12.57 -12.38 4.38
N THR A 41 -13.59 -11.91 5.09
CA THR A 41 -14.64 -11.10 4.44
C THR A 41 -14.11 -9.68 4.23
N PRO A 42 -14.58 -8.92 3.22
CA PRO A 42 -14.21 -7.52 3.07
C PRO A 42 -14.41 -6.75 4.38
N TYR A 43 -13.51 -5.84 4.68
CA TYR A 43 -13.55 -5.04 5.91
C TYR A 43 -14.82 -4.21 6.02
N ARG A 44 -15.23 -3.63 4.88
CA ARG A 44 -16.51 -2.91 4.70
C ARG A 44 -16.98 -3.15 3.26
N GLY A 45 -18.28 -2.98 3.04
CA GLY A 45 -18.86 -3.13 1.72
C GLY A 45 -18.97 -4.58 1.24
N GLY A 46 -19.18 -4.73 -0.06
CA GLY A 46 -19.42 -6.03 -0.70
C GLY A 46 -18.21 -6.65 -1.38
N TYR A 47 -17.17 -5.85 -1.65
CA TYR A 47 -16.00 -6.21 -2.42
C TYR A 47 -14.74 -5.63 -1.80
N CYS A 48 -13.58 -6.13 -2.20
CA CYS A 48 -12.27 -5.56 -1.91
C CYS A 48 -11.34 -5.75 -3.12
N MET A 49 -10.27 -5.01 -3.19
CA MET A 49 -9.18 -5.29 -4.11
C MET A 49 -8.34 -6.43 -3.54
N ARG A 50 -8.03 -7.42 -4.35
CA ARG A 50 -7.13 -8.51 -4.00
C ARG A 50 -5.97 -8.58 -4.98
N ILE A 51 -4.77 -8.74 -4.45
CA ILE A 51 -3.57 -9.00 -5.23
C ILE A 51 -3.02 -10.35 -4.82
N THR A 52 -2.88 -11.24 -5.80
CA THR A 52 -2.27 -12.56 -5.63
C THR A 52 -0.87 -12.49 -6.23
N PRO A 53 0.18 -12.34 -5.42
CA PRO A 53 1.54 -12.24 -5.95
C PRO A 53 1.92 -13.55 -6.64
N GLY A 54 2.33 -13.45 -7.87
CA GLY A 54 2.67 -14.63 -8.71
C GLY A 54 3.71 -14.35 -9.78
N ASP A 55 4.09 -13.09 -9.94
CA ASP A 55 5.07 -12.65 -10.90
C ASP A 55 5.91 -11.46 -10.37
N THR A 56 6.70 -10.87 -11.22
CA THR A 56 7.58 -9.74 -10.92
C THR A 56 7.02 -8.39 -11.39
N ASN A 57 5.74 -8.33 -11.75
CA ASN A 57 5.13 -7.11 -12.26
C ASN A 57 4.40 -6.33 -11.17
N ALA A 58 4.18 -5.05 -11.40
CA ALA A 58 3.31 -4.25 -10.58
C ALA A 58 1.83 -4.56 -10.88
N HIS A 59 1.01 -4.58 -9.81
CA HIS A 59 -0.44 -4.76 -9.87
C HIS A 59 -1.07 -3.65 -9.03
N THR A 60 -1.59 -2.61 -9.69
CA THR A 60 -1.94 -1.36 -9.02
C THR A 60 -3.22 -0.73 -9.56
N VAL A 61 -3.81 0.11 -8.74
CA VAL A 61 -4.77 1.13 -9.13
C VAL A 61 -4.19 2.51 -8.79
N THR A 62 -4.44 3.48 -9.63
CA THR A 62 -3.87 4.83 -9.50
C THR A 62 -4.98 5.86 -9.45
N GLU A 63 -4.91 6.77 -8.50
CA GLU A 63 -5.60 8.04 -8.47
C GLU A 63 -4.63 9.12 -8.92
N ALA A 64 -4.85 9.67 -10.09
CA ALA A 64 -4.16 10.84 -10.57
C ALA A 64 -4.83 12.11 -9.98
N ASP A 65 -4.15 13.25 -10.11
CA ASP A 65 -4.70 14.55 -9.69
C ASP A 65 -4.96 14.72 -8.18
N LEU A 66 -4.26 13.98 -7.30
CA LEU A 66 -4.30 14.25 -5.85
C LEU A 66 -3.92 15.70 -5.52
N ASN A 67 -2.96 16.27 -6.25
CA ASN A 67 -2.56 17.68 -6.18
C ASN A 67 -2.28 18.17 -4.74
N ILE A 68 -1.47 17.40 -3.99
CA ILE A 68 -1.05 17.78 -2.65
C ILE A 68 0.08 18.82 -2.79
N ALA A 69 -0.27 20.07 -2.55
CA ALA A 69 0.67 21.18 -2.66
C ALA A 69 1.75 21.14 -1.58
N ASP A 70 2.82 21.89 -1.82
CA ASP A 70 3.84 22.18 -0.82
C ASP A 70 3.22 22.68 0.50
N THR A 71 3.77 22.24 1.63
CA THR A 71 3.29 22.47 3.00
C THR A 71 1.89 21.90 3.33
N ALA A 72 1.22 21.26 2.36
CA ALA A 72 -0.06 20.63 2.60
C ALA A 72 0.11 19.27 3.32
N THR A 73 -0.88 18.94 4.14
CA THR A 73 -0.95 17.64 4.81
C THR A 73 -2.05 16.80 4.20
N ALA A 74 -1.70 15.57 3.86
CA ALA A 74 -2.63 14.57 3.39
C ALA A 74 -2.73 13.39 4.36
N TRP A 75 -3.93 12.86 4.52
CA TRP A 75 -4.18 11.63 5.24
C TRP A 75 -4.58 10.53 4.26
N LEU A 76 -3.96 9.37 4.43
CA LEU A 76 -4.33 8.12 3.78
C LEU A 76 -4.94 7.20 4.82
N ARG A 77 -5.99 6.47 4.45
CA ARG A 77 -6.55 5.39 5.26
C ARG A 77 -7.05 4.27 4.37
N PHE A 78 -6.66 3.05 4.67
CA PHE A 78 -7.21 1.85 4.06
C PHE A 78 -7.17 0.67 5.04
N ALA A 79 -7.91 -0.38 4.73
CA ALA A 79 -7.84 -1.63 5.47
C ALA A 79 -6.93 -2.61 4.70
N LEU A 80 -6.04 -3.28 5.41
CA LEU A 80 -5.09 -4.24 4.88
C LEU A 80 -5.33 -5.61 5.51
N PHE A 81 -5.39 -6.63 4.69
CA PHE A 81 -5.41 -8.02 5.12
C PHE A 81 -4.32 -8.81 4.42
N ILE A 82 -3.51 -9.51 5.19
CA ILE A 82 -2.50 -10.43 4.67
C ILE A 82 -2.97 -11.85 4.97
N SER A 83 -3.11 -12.68 3.94
CA SER A 83 -3.57 -14.05 4.13
C SER A 83 -2.60 -14.88 4.98
N ASN A 84 -3.12 -15.86 5.74
CA ASN A 84 -2.29 -16.70 6.59
C ASN A 84 -1.23 -17.50 5.82
N ASN A 85 -1.51 -17.83 4.56
CA ASN A 85 -0.58 -18.53 3.67
C ASN A 85 0.26 -17.58 2.81
N PHE A 86 0.25 -16.28 3.09
CA PHE A 86 1.16 -15.35 2.43
C PHE A 86 2.60 -15.64 2.89
N ALA A 87 3.44 -16.07 1.97
CA ALA A 87 4.80 -16.48 2.24
C ALA A 87 5.71 -16.11 1.06
N ALA A 88 6.95 -15.79 1.36
CA ALA A 88 7.98 -15.55 0.36
C ALA A 88 9.01 -16.67 0.33
N THR A 89 9.62 -16.92 -0.83
CA THR A 89 10.73 -17.88 -0.97
C THR A 89 12.09 -17.25 -0.66
N ALA A 90 12.18 -15.93 -0.63
CA ALA A 90 13.30 -15.12 -0.19
C ALA A 90 12.80 -13.91 0.57
N ASP A 91 13.66 -13.26 1.35
CA ASP A 91 13.33 -11.98 1.96
C ASP A 91 13.00 -10.97 0.87
N ASP A 92 11.88 -10.27 1.04
CA ASP A 92 11.36 -9.38 0.03
C ASP A 92 10.75 -8.13 0.65
N ILE A 93 10.90 -6.98 -0.03
CA ILE A 93 10.29 -5.71 0.34
C ILE A 93 9.56 -5.20 -0.89
N PHE A 94 8.31 -4.80 -0.71
CA PHE A 94 7.51 -4.23 -1.79
C PHE A 94 6.58 -3.14 -1.28
N ASN A 95 6.38 -2.12 -2.11
CA ASN A 95 5.49 -1.03 -1.79
C ASN A 95 4.04 -1.46 -2.02
N ILE A 96 3.18 -1.10 -1.07
CA ILE A 96 1.73 -1.29 -1.16
C ILE A 96 0.99 0.03 -1.39
N TYR A 97 1.66 1.14 -1.13
CA TYR A 97 1.18 2.48 -1.47
C TYR A 97 2.35 3.40 -1.77
N GLU A 98 2.18 4.26 -2.77
CA GLU A 98 3.15 5.31 -3.10
C GLU A 98 2.44 6.65 -3.28
N TRP A 99 3.03 7.70 -2.74
CA TRP A 99 2.81 9.06 -3.15
C TRP A 99 3.82 9.39 -4.24
N GLN A 100 3.32 9.79 -5.39
CA GLN A 100 4.16 10.07 -6.55
C GLN A 100 4.00 11.53 -7.00
N SER A 101 5.07 12.10 -7.55
CA SER A 101 5.06 13.36 -8.27
C SER A 101 5.02 13.13 -9.77
N THR A 102 4.97 14.19 -10.54
CA THR A 102 4.91 14.14 -12.01
C THR A 102 6.04 13.29 -12.60
N GLY A 103 5.67 12.33 -13.47
CA GLY A 103 6.61 11.48 -14.19
C GLY A 103 6.99 10.20 -13.46
N PRO A 104 6.07 9.56 -12.79
CA PRO A 104 5.95 8.66 -11.66
C PRO A 104 7.22 8.56 -10.78
N VAL A 105 7.59 9.70 -10.21
CA VAL A 105 8.69 9.73 -9.23
C VAL A 105 8.11 9.47 -7.84
N VAL A 106 8.58 8.44 -7.15
CA VAL A 106 8.15 8.10 -5.81
C VAL A 106 8.74 9.11 -4.82
N GLU A 107 7.88 9.85 -4.15
CA GLU A 107 8.25 10.81 -3.11
C GLU A 107 8.19 10.21 -1.72
N ALA A 108 7.21 9.32 -1.49
CA ALA A 108 7.09 8.54 -0.27
C ALA A 108 6.36 7.22 -0.52
N CYS A 109 6.58 6.23 0.33
CA CYS A 109 5.96 4.92 0.19
C CYS A 109 5.61 4.27 1.53
N ILE A 110 4.63 3.37 1.48
CA ILE A 110 4.37 2.38 2.53
C ILE A 110 4.75 1.02 1.97
N SER A 111 5.64 0.30 2.66
CA SER A 111 6.14 -0.99 2.21
C SER A 111 5.76 -2.11 3.19
N LEU A 112 5.61 -3.30 2.65
CA LEU A 112 5.65 -4.55 3.40
C LEU A 112 7.00 -5.22 3.21
N GLN A 113 7.52 -5.79 4.29
CA GLN A 113 8.67 -6.69 4.28
C GLN A 113 8.23 -8.07 4.67
N ILE A 114 8.66 -9.08 3.94
CA ILE A 114 8.48 -10.48 4.29
C ILE A 114 9.83 -11.11 4.55
N THR A 115 9.95 -11.76 5.70
CA THR A 115 11.14 -12.54 6.04
C THR A 115 10.87 -14.02 5.79
N ALA A 116 11.44 -14.57 4.73
CA ALA A 116 11.17 -15.95 4.28
C ALA A 116 11.47 -17.02 5.34
N ALA A 117 12.52 -16.83 6.11
CA ALA A 117 12.93 -17.80 7.14
C ALA A 117 11.94 -17.93 8.32
N THR A 118 11.20 -16.86 8.62
CA THR A 118 10.29 -16.79 9.77
C THR A 118 8.83 -16.58 9.37
N ASP A 119 8.60 -16.32 8.10
CA ASP A 119 7.26 -16.01 7.54
C ASP A 119 6.59 -14.82 8.25
N ILE A 120 7.40 -13.89 8.75
CA ILE A 120 6.95 -12.65 9.40
C ILE A 120 6.68 -11.61 8.31
N VAL A 121 5.63 -10.83 8.52
CA VAL A 121 5.30 -9.65 7.71
C VAL A 121 5.43 -8.41 8.58
N ASP A 122 6.20 -7.47 8.10
CA ASP A 122 6.41 -6.18 8.73
C ASP A 122 5.93 -5.06 7.80
N ILE A 123 5.50 -3.92 8.37
CA ILE A 123 5.07 -2.73 7.62
C ILE A 123 5.92 -1.52 8.01
N GLY A 124 6.20 -0.64 7.05
CA GLY A 124 6.96 0.58 7.30
C GLY A 124 6.59 1.71 6.33
N ILE A 125 7.04 2.94 6.64
CA ILE A 125 6.87 4.12 5.80
C ILE A 125 8.23 4.83 5.62
N ALA A 126 8.51 5.35 4.43
CA ALA A 126 9.72 6.10 4.13
C ALA A 126 9.47 7.21 3.12
N ASP A 127 10.40 8.18 3.08
CA ASP A 127 10.63 9.06 1.95
C ASP A 127 11.38 8.30 0.85
N GLY A 128 11.02 8.55 -0.41
CA GLY A 128 11.62 7.88 -1.57
C GLY A 128 11.03 6.51 -1.89
N THR A 129 11.84 5.67 -2.50
CA THR A 129 11.36 4.51 -3.26
C THR A 129 11.14 3.24 -2.44
N GLU A 130 11.73 3.12 -1.26
CA GLU A 130 11.68 1.88 -0.47
C GLU A 130 11.99 2.14 1.01
N VAL A 131 11.25 1.46 1.88
CA VAL A 131 11.55 1.45 3.31
C VAL A 131 12.77 0.58 3.57
N SER A 132 13.80 1.14 4.19
CA SER A 132 15.04 0.44 4.52
C SER A 132 15.19 0.08 6.00
N SER A 133 14.37 0.67 6.87
CA SER A 133 14.41 0.44 8.31
C SER A 133 13.14 0.94 9.00
N GLY A 134 12.99 0.63 10.28
CA GLY A 134 11.85 1.10 11.06
C GLY A 134 10.57 0.28 10.87
N PHE A 135 10.67 -0.91 10.33
CA PHE A 135 9.54 -1.80 10.16
C PHE A 135 8.94 -2.24 11.50
N THR A 136 7.63 -2.42 11.50
CA THR A 136 6.85 -2.95 12.61
C THR A 136 6.09 -4.20 12.19
N GLN A 137 6.20 -5.26 12.97
CA GLN A 137 5.50 -6.50 12.68
C GLN A 137 3.99 -6.33 12.74
N ILE A 138 3.30 -6.90 11.74
CA ILE A 138 1.84 -7.02 11.69
C ILE A 138 1.43 -8.49 11.60
N SER A 139 0.23 -8.79 12.08
CA SER A 139 -0.30 -10.16 12.09
C SER A 139 -0.89 -10.52 10.73
N LYS A 140 -0.69 -11.77 10.30
CA LYS A 140 -1.44 -12.34 9.16
C LYS A 140 -2.80 -12.85 9.62
N GLY A 141 -3.74 -12.97 8.67
CA GLY A 141 -5.06 -13.55 8.89
C GLY A 141 -6.07 -12.65 9.61
N VAL A 142 -5.72 -11.39 9.84
CA VAL A 142 -6.60 -10.38 10.43
C VAL A 142 -6.57 -9.09 9.61
N TRP A 143 -7.63 -8.31 9.69
CA TRP A 143 -7.68 -6.99 9.12
C TRP A 143 -6.93 -5.99 10.00
N HIS A 144 -6.11 -5.16 9.39
CA HIS A 144 -5.47 -4.00 10.00
C HIS A 144 -6.01 -2.72 9.38
N GLN A 145 -6.26 -1.72 10.20
CA GLN A 145 -6.49 -0.37 9.74
C GLN A 145 -5.15 0.34 9.60
N ILE A 146 -4.79 0.68 8.38
CA ILE A 146 -3.58 1.43 8.06
C ILE A 146 -3.98 2.89 7.88
N GLU A 147 -3.29 3.77 8.59
CA GLU A 147 -3.42 5.21 8.43
C GLU A 147 -2.03 5.81 8.26
N ALA A 148 -1.90 6.74 7.36
CA ALA A 148 -0.65 7.46 7.17
C ALA A 148 -0.91 8.95 6.97
N LEU A 149 -0.04 9.75 7.56
CA LEU A 149 0.02 11.19 7.35
C LEU A 149 1.25 11.50 6.52
N CYS A 150 1.07 12.34 5.54
CA CYS A 150 2.14 12.92 4.74
C CYS A 150 1.99 14.43 4.78
N THR A 151 2.99 15.14 5.31
CA THR A 151 3.14 16.60 5.13
C THR A 151 4.17 16.82 4.05
N CYS A 152 3.70 17.28 2.91
CA CYS A 152 4.54 17.56 1.75
C CYS A 152 5.40 18.79 2.04
N ASP A 153 6.70 18.71 1.81
CA ASP A 153 7.64 19.83 1.83
C ASP A 153 8.55 19.75 0.61
N VAL A 154 8.35 20.67 -0.33
CA VAL A 154 9.13 20.80 -1.57
C VAL A 154 10.14 21.97 -1.45
N ALA A 155 9.97 22.83 -0.46
CA ALA A 155 10.89 23.92 -0.19
C ALA A 155 12.15 23.45 0.53
N ALA A 156 13.22 24.24 0.53
CA ALA A 156 14.49 23.89 1.13
C ALA A 156 14.49 23.86 2.68
N GLY A 157 13.36 23.65 3.32
CA GLY A 157 13.18 23.67 4.77
C GLY A 157 13.53 22.37 5.48
N SER A 158 13.40 21.24 4.85
CA SER A 158 13.53 19.91 5.44
C SER A 158 12.59 19.67 6.63
N ASP A 159 11.33 20.08 6.50
CA ASP A 159 10.29 19.92 7.52
C ASP A 159 9.14 18.98 7.10
N GLY A 160 9.32 18.22 6.03
CA GLY A 160 8.45 17.12 5.66
C GLY A 160 8.29 16.09 6.77
N ILE A 161 7.08 15.55 6.91
CA ILE A 161 6.73 14.58 7.95
C ILE A 161 5.95 13.43 7.30
N LEU A 162 6.37 12.21 7.62
CA LEU A 162 5.59 10.99 7.38
C LEU A 162 5.29 10.31 8.71
N GLU A 163 4.06 9.90 8.90
CA GLU A 163 3.65 9.11 10.06
C GLU A 163 2.84 7.90 9.61
N LEU A 164 3.12 6.75 10.22
CA LEU A 164 2.40 5.51 9.98
C LEU A 164 1.71 5.05 11.27
N TYR A 165 0.45 4.70 11.16
CA TYR A 165 -0.36 4.13 12.22
C TYR A 165 -0.91 2.78 11.79
N VAL A 166 -0.86 1.82 12.70
CA VAL A 166 -1.49 0.51 12.55
C VAL A 166 -2.50 0.35 13.69
N ASP A 167 -3.74 0.11 13.34
CA ASP A 167 -4.85 -0.05 14.30
C ASP A 167 -4.96 1.11 15.32
N GLY A 168 -4.70 2.33 14.84
CA GLY A 168 -4.76 3.55 15.63
C GLY A 168 -3.52 3.82 16.48
N ILE A 169 -2.48 2.99 16.42
CA ILE A 169 -1.22 3.16 17.14
C ILE A 169 -0.17 3.69 16.19
N GLN A 170 0.48 4.83 16.51
CA GLN A 170 1.61 5.32 15.74
C GLN A 170 2.79 4.36 15.89
N VAL A 171 3.23 3.77 14.78
CA VAL A 171 4.30 2.78 14.74
C VAL A 171 5.59 3.34 14.15
N GLN A 172 5.49 4.37 13.31
CA GLN A 172 6.66 5.01 12.72
C GLN A 172 6.42 6.50 12.47
N ARG A 173 7.50 7.29 12.56
CA ARG A 173 7.54 8.69 12.16
C ARG A 173 8.89 9.02 11.53
N VAL A 174 8.86 9.62 10.36
CA VAL A 174 10.01 10.14 9.62
C VAL A 174 9.86 11.66 9.51
N THR A 175 10.92 12.40 9.74
CA THR A 175 10.93 13.88 9.70
C THR A 175 12.23 14.40 9.09
N GLY A 176 12.19 15.63 8.63
CA GLY A 176 13.40 16.32 8.20
C GLY A 176 13.84 16.00 6.79
N PHE A 177 12.91 15.75 5.89
CA PHE A 177 13.18 15.50 4.48
C PHE A 177 12.44 16.52 3.59
N ASN A 178 12.87 16.60 2.34
CA ASN A 178 12.19 17.37 1.29
C ASN A 178 11.75 16.43 0.17
N PHE A 179 10.55 16.60 -0.31
CA PHE A 179 10.13 15.99 -1.55
C PHE A 179 10.76 16.71 -2.75
N ALA A 180 11.03 15.97 -3.82
CA ALA A 180 11.56 16.55 -5.05
C ALA A 180 10.52 17.45 -5.75
N ALA A 181 9.24 17.11 -5.61
CA ALA A 181 8.12 17.88 -6.17
C ALA A 181 6.84 17.64 -5.36
N ALA A 182 5.82 18.46 -5.64
CA ALA A 182 4.48 18.28 -5.11
C ALA A 182 3.91 16.92 -5.54
N ILE A 183 3.15 16.27 -4.66
CA ILE A 183 2.52 14.98 -4.92
C ILE A 183 1.35 15.20 -5.88
N THR A 184 1.34 14.46 -6.96
CA THR A 184 0.24 14.47 -7.95
C THR A 184 -0.59 13.21 -7.92
N ASP A 185 0.00 12.06 -7.61
CA ASP A 185 -0.65 10.77 -7.74
C ASP A 185 -0.55 9.94 -6.46
N GLY A 186 -1.55 9.09 -6.24
CA GLY A 186 -1.55 8.05 -5.23
C GLY A 186 -1.72 6.69 -5.90
N VAL A 187 -0.81 5.76 -5.64
CA VAL A 187 -0.82 4.43 -6.25
C VAL A 187 -0.96 3.38 -5.16
N LEU A 188 -1.99 2.56 -5.24
CA LEU A 188 -2.28 1.47 -4.30
C LEU A 188 -2.09 0.13 -5.00
N GLY A 189 -1.44 -0.81 -4.34
CA GLY A 189 -1.26 -2.16 -4.85
C GLY A 189 0.11 -2.75 -4.55
N THR A 190 0.63 -3.60 -5.41
CA THR A 190 2.01 -4.09 -5.37
C THR A 190 2.81 -3.37 -6.44
N LEU A 191 3.72 -2.49 -6.04
CA LEU A 191 4.35 -1.56 -6.95
C LEU A 191 5.75 -1.97 -7.40
N ASN A 192 6.48 -2.70 -6.56
CA ASN A 192 7.81 -3.18 -6.93
C ASN A 192 7.76 -4.62 -7.41
N THR A 193 8.76 -5.00 -8.18
CA THR A 193 8.94 -6.39 -8.59
C THR A 193 9.19 -7.26 -7.36
N LEU A 194 8.28 -8.17 -7.07
CA LEU A 194 8.52 -9.23 -6.10
C LEU A 194 9.61 -10.13 -6.65
N SER A 195 10.62 -10.42 -5.85
CA SER A 195 11.80 -11.18 -6.31
C SER A 195 11.50 -12.65 -6.62
N THR A 196 10.36 -13.17 -6.16
CA THR A 196 10.01 -14.59 -6.29
C THR A 196 8.50 -14.83 -6.24
N THR A 197 8.09 -16.02 -6.63
CA THR A 197 6.71 -16.48 -6.48
C THR A 197 6.34 -16.56 -5.00
N ASN A 198 5.56 -15.61 -4.53
CA ASN A 198 4.96 -15.65 -3.21
C ASN A 198 3.68 -16.47 -3.24
N ALA A 199 3.37 -17.16 -2.15
CA ALA A 199 2.11 -17.82 -1.96
C ALA A 199 1.14 -16.93 -1.17
N GLY A 200 -0.16 -17.11 -1.37
CA GLY A 200 -1.18 -16.33 -0.67
C GLY A 200 -1.58 -15.05 -1.40
N TYR A 201 -2.12 -14.10 -0.66
CA TYR A 201 -2.62 -12.82 -1.20
C TYR A 201 -2.68 -11.75 -0.11
N HIS A 202 -2.80 -10.49 -0.52
CA HIS A 202 -3.18 -9.37 0.35
C HIS A 202 -4.37 -8.61 -0.25
N LEU A 203 -5.08 -7.92 0.62
CA LEU A 203 -6.32 -7.17 0.32
C LEU A 203 -6.19 -5.74 0.81
#